data_30c7982aa02d5305cdffd8c337b64cf9
#
_entry.id   30c7982aa02d5305cdffd8c337b64cf9
#
_cell.length_a   1.000
_cell.length_b   1.000
_cell.length_c   1.000
_cell.angle_alpha   90.00
_cell.angle_beta   90.00
_cell.angle_gamma   90.00
#
_symmetry.space_group_name_H-M   'P 1'
#
loop_
_entity.id
_entity.type
_entity.pdbx_description
1 polymer ?
#
loop_
_entity_poly.entity_id
_entity_poly.type
_entity_poly.pdbx_seq_one_letter_code
_entity_poly.pdbx_strand_id
1 'polypeptide(L)'
;LTAQMAHHAEALAEIADALGLGADAAHWRARRAAVGEALNTRLWSESMRFYSSSLPEGGHNPNKVVTGFWPLWAGLVPPERVTELERHLDDPATFGRHHPVPSLAADSPLFEPEGCYWRGSTWTPTNHAVIAGLWRSGRHERARRLALLHLLRMHEVFAATGRLWENYSSETSAPGNWSGPEYCWTALTPVVALFEVVIGLEPDAPRRRLHWRPPESEQIGVRRYPLGDATIDLVQKHTRLGAAIEITTDAPFTLVVHRGDEQREFACDPGSSAFSLVTDW
;
A
#
# COMPACT_ATOMS: atom_id res chain seq x y z
N LEU A 1 1.30 9.84 -13.83
CA LEU A 1 0.06 10.61 -14.03
C LEU A 1 -1.09 9.74 -14.52
N THR A 2 -0.94 8.93 -15.58
CA THR A 2 -2.03 8.12 -16.17
C THR A 2 -2.71 7.21 -15.13
N ALA A 3 -1.94 6.48 -14.32
CA ALA A 3 -2.48 5.64 -13.25
C ALA A 3 -3.23 6.44 -12.19
N GLN A 4 -2.73 7.62 -11.81
CA GLN A 4 -3.41 8.52 -10.87
C GLN A 4 -4.75 9.01 -11.41
N MET A 5 -4.83 9.33 -12.71
CA MET A 5 -6.09 9.75 -13.34
C MET A 5 -7.14 8.63 -13.32
N ALA A 6 -6.73 7.37 -13.47
CA ALA A 6 -7.65 6.25 -13.34
C ALA A 6 -8.13 6.05 -11.89
N HIS A 7 -7.24 6.22 -10.91
CA HIS A 7 -7.59 6.17 -9.49
C HIS A 7 -8.55 7.31 -9.09
N HIS A 8 -8.32 8.53 -9.60
CA HIS A 8 -9.27 9.65 -9.43
C HIS A 8 -10.63 9.35 -10.04
N ALA A 9 -10.68 8.76 -11.25
CA ALA A 9 -11.94 8.39 -11.88
C ALA A 9 -12.74 7.36 -11.06
N GLU A 10 -12.05 6.43 -10.39
CA GLU A 10 -12.67 5.49 -9.45
C GLU A 10 -13.30 6.24 -8.26
N ALA A 11 -12.53 7.11 -7.59
CA ALA A 11 -13.04 7.88 -6.46
C ALA A 11 -14.22 8.79 -6.86
N LEU A 12 -14.18 9.40 -8.04
CA LEU A 12 -15.29 10.21 -8.55
C LEU A 12 -16.53 9.37 -8.84
N ALA A 13 -16.37 8.13 -9.33
CA ALA A 13 -17.49 7.21 -9.50
C ALA A 13 -18.14 6.83 -8.16
N GLU A 14 -17.34 6.55 -7.14
CA GLU A 14 -17.84 6.24 -5.79
C GLU A 14 -18.55 7.43 -5.14
N ILE A 15 -18.02 8.64 -5.28
CA ILE A 15 -18.66 9.86 -4.81
C ILE A 15 -20.00 10.07 -5.53
N ALA A 16 -20.04 9.89 -6.85
CA ALA A 16 -21.27 10.02 -7.63
C ALA A 16 -22.34 9.00 -7.21
N ASP A 17 -21.94 7.75 -6.92
CA ASP A 17 -22.86 6.74 -6.38
C ASP A 17 -23.42 7.15 -5.02
N ALA A 18 -22.56 7.62 -4.11
CA ALA A 18 -22.97 8.07 -2.78
C ALA A 18 -23.96 9.25 -2.83
N LEU A 19 -23.86 10.08 -3.88
CA LEU A 19 -24.76 11.21 -4.14
C LEU A 19 -26.00 10.84 -4.98
N GLY A 20 -26.15 9.58 -5.42
CA GLY A 20 -27.24 9.15 -6.28
C GLY A 20 -27.14 9.63 -7.74
N LEU A 21 -25.96 10.06 -8.19
CA LEU A 21 -25.68 10.60 -9.53
C LEU A 21 -25.25 9.47 -10.47
N GLY A 22 -26.16 8.52 -10.77
CA GLY A 22 -25.83 7.29 -11.49
C GLY A 22 -25.23 7.50 -12.89
N ALA A 23 -25.64 8.54 -13.63
CA ALA A 23 -25.07 8.86 -14.94
C ALA A 23 -23.60 9.29 -14.84
N ASP A 24 -23.26 10.10 -13.83
CA ASP A 24 -21.87 10.53 -13.58
C ASP A 24 -21.02 9.36 -13.11
N ALA A 25 -21.55 8.49 -12.25
CA ALA A 25 -20.86 7.27 -11.83
C ALA A 25 -20.52 6.37 -13.02
N ALA A 26 -21.48 6.16 -13.94
CA ALA A 26 -21.26 5.40 -15.16
C ALA A 26 -20.20 6.05 -16.07
N HIS A 27 -20.24 7.37 -16.23
CA HIS A 27 -19.25 8.14 -16.99
C HIS A 27 -17.82 7.92 -16.43
N TRP A 28 -17.63 8.06 -15.12
CA TRP A 28 -16.31 7.93 -14.51
C TRP A 28 -15.80 6.50 -14.55
N ARG A 29 -16.66 5.49 -14.40
CA ARG A 29 -16.28 4.07 -14.61
C ARG A 29 -15.81 3.81 -16.03
N ALA A 30 -16.55 4.32 -17.04
CA ALA A 30 -16.13 4.20 -18.44
C ALA A 30 -14.80 4.90 -18.69
N ARG A 31 -14.57 6.08 -18.10
CA ARG A 31 -13.30 6.81 -18.20
C ARG A 31 -12.16 6.02 -17.58
N ARG A 32 -12.36 5.43 -16.41
CA ARG A 32 -11.36 4.56 -15.75
C ARG A 32 -11.00 3.37 -16.62
N ALA A 33 -11.99 2.70 -17.21
CA ALA A 33 -11.77 1.54 -18.08
C ALA A 33 -10.93 1.93 -19.32
N ALA A 34 -11.26 3.02 -20.00
CA ALA A 34 -10.53 3.51 -21.16
C ALA A 34 -9.07 3.89 -20.82
N VAL A 35 -8.85 4.52 -19.66
CA VAL A 35 -7.49 4.85 -19.19
C VAL A 35 -6.72 3.55 -18.88
N GLY A 36 -7.36 2.57 -18.24
CA GLY A 36 -6.76 1.26 -17.93
C GLY A 36 -6.34 0.50 -19.19
N GLU A 37 -7.18 0.46 -20.21
CA GLU A 37 -6.87 -0.13 -21.51
C GLU A 37 -5.67 0.57 -22.16
N ALA A 38 -5.71 1.90 -22.24
CA ALA A 38 -4.62 2.69 -22.83
C ALA A 38 -3.30 2.49 -22.09
N LEU A 39 -3.34 2.42 -20.75
CA LEU A 39 -2.18 2.16 -19.92
C LEU A 39 -1.57 0.78 -20.22
N ASN A 40 -2.40 -0.26 -20.26
CA ASN A 40 -1.95 -1.63 -20.49
C ASN A 40 -1.45 -1.88 -21.92
N THR A 41 -1.98 -1.15 -22.91
CA THR A 41 -1.59 -1.31 -24.32
C THR A 41 -0.42 -0.42 -24.72
N ARG A 42 -0.26 0.76 -24.11
CA ARG A 42 0.71 1.76 -24.56
C ARG A 42 1.88 1.97 -23.63
N LEU A 43 1.73 1.68 -22.34
CA LEU A 43 2.77 1.97 -21.34
C LEU A 43 3.48 0.71 -20.82
N TRP A 44 2.98 -0.48 -21.12
CA TRP A 44 3.67 -1.73 -20.82
C TRP A 44 4.78 -2.00 -21.84
N SER A 45 6.00 -2.10 -21.38
CA SER A 45 7.15 -2.50 -22.19
C SER A 45 7.40 -4.00 -22.05
N GLU A 46 7.18 -4.76 -23.13
CA GLU A 46 7.44 -6.22 -23.12
C GLU A 46 8.92 -6.55 -22.93
N SER A 47 9.83 -5.71 -23.42
CA SER A 47 11.27 -5.93 -23.27
C SER A 47 11.76 -5.69 -21.84
N MET A 48 11.20 -4.70 -21.14
CA MET A 48 11.54 -4.40 -19.75
C MET A 48 10.69 -5.17 -18.75
N ARG A 49 9.56 -5.75 -19.16
CA ARG A 49 8.53 -6.33 -18.27
C ARG A 49 8.10 -5.33 -17.19
N PHE A 50 7.91 -4.07 -17.62
CA PHE A 50 7.68 -2.96 -16.72
C PHE A 50 6.84 -1.85 -17.40
N TYR A 51 6.07 -1.09 -16.61
CA TYR A 51 5.37 0.08 -17.14
C TYR A 51 6.32 1.26 -17.24
N SER A 52 6.37 1.90 -18.40
CA SER A 52 7.22 3.04 -18.67
C SER A 52 6.49 4.12 -19.43
N SER A 53 6.96 5.36 -19.34
CA SER A 53 6.43 6.47 -20.12
C SER A 53 6.77 6.32 -21.61
N SER A 54 5.84 6.75 -22.47
CA SER A 54 6.10 6.86 -23.90
C SER A 54 7.03 8.05 -24.19
N LEU A 55 7.89 7.88 -25.16
CA LEU A 55 8.72 8.95 -25.68
C LEU A 55 8.01 9.69 -26.84
N PRO A 56 8.27 10.99 -27.07
CA PRO A 56 7.65 11.75 -28.15
C PRO A 56 7.90 11.14 -29.55
N GLU A 57 9.09 10.58 -29.76
CA GLU A 57 9.52 9.90 -30.98
C GLU A 57 9.00 8.48 -31.12
N GLY A 58 8.27 8.01 -30.13
CA GLY A 58 7.77 6.62 -30.03
C GLY A 58 8.65 5.74 -29.16
N GLY A 59 8.09 4.58 -28.78
CA GLY A 59 8.76 3.65 -27.85
C GLY A 59 8.64 4.04 -26.37
N HIS A 60 9.43 3.39 -25.54
CA HIS A 60 9.40 3.53 -24.08
C HIS A 60 10.67 4.20 -23.55
N ASN A 61 10.53 4.99 -22.49
CA ASN A 61 11.68 5.46 -21.73
C ASN A 61 12.45 4.23 -21.19
N PRO A 62 13.76 4.10 -21.45
CA PRO A 62 14.54 2.93 -21.04
C PRO A 62 14.76 2.86 -19.54
N ASN A 63 14.55 3.95 -18.81
CA ASN A 63 14.75 4.00 -17.37
C ASN A 63 13.48 3.54 -16.63
N LYS A 64 13.62 2.53 -15.77
CA LYS A 64 12.55 2.10 -14.87
C LYS A 64 12.49 3.06 -13.68
N VAL A 65 11.36 3.75 -13.53
CA VAL A 65 11.10 4.67 -12.41
C VAL A 65 9.99 4.15 -11.52
N VAL A 66 10.01 4.49 -10.23
CA VAL A 66 9.05 3.98 -9.23
C VAL A 66 7.59 4.16 -9.64
N THR A 67 7.26 5.19 -10.42
CA THR A 67 5.89 5.42 -10.91
C THR A 67 5.40 4.36 -11.89
N GLY A 68 6.28 3.50 -12.40
CA GLY A 68 5.91 2.32 -13.18
C GLY A 68 5.19 1.24 -12.36
N PHE A 69 5.24 1.27 -11.04
CA PHE A 69 4.43 0.44 -10.15
C PHE A 69 3.03 1.01 -9.86
N TRP A 70 2.76 2.30 -10.15
CA TRP A 70 1.50 2.94 -9.80
C TRP A 70 0.25 2.37 -10.49
N PRO A 71 0.34 1.66 -11.62
CA PRO A 71 -0.77 0.86 -12.13
C PRO A 71 -1.30 -0.18 -11.15
N LEU A 72 -0.44 -0.73 -10.25
CA LEU A 72 -0.87 -1.62 -9.15
C LEU A 72 -1.80 -0.86 -8.19
N TRP A 73 -1.39 0.33 -7.77
CA TRP A 73 -2.19 1.18 -6.88
C TRP A 73 -3.55 1.55 -7.49
N ALA A 74 -3.59 1.80 -8.79
CA ALA A 74 -4.84 2.05 -9.51
C ALA A 74 -5.68 0.78 -9.74
N GLY A 75 -5.18 -0.41 -9.39
CA GLY A 75 -5.89 -1.69 -9.61
C GLY A 75 -6.11 -2.02 -11.08
N LEU A 76 -5.13 -1.70 -11.93
CA LEU A 76 -5.24 -1.83 -13.39
C LEU A 76 -4.29 -2.88 -13.99
N VAL A 77 -3.46 -3.51 -13.17
CA VAL A 77 -2.44 -4.45 -13.64
C VAL A 77 -3.04 -5.84 -13.77
N PRO A 78 -2.94 -6.49 -14.93
CA PRO A 78 -3.31 -7.89 -15.10
C PRO A 78 -2.47 -8.81 -14.19
N PRO A 79 -3.04 -9.93 -13.69
CA PRO A 79 -2.37 -10.79 -12.69
C PRO A 79 -0.98 -11.29 -13.10
N GLU A 80 -0.79 -11.62 -14.38
CA GLU A 80 0.49 -12.07 -14.94
C GLU A 80 1.57 -10.97 -14.86
N ARG A 81 1.18 -9.71 -15.06
CA ARG A 81 2.08 -8.56 -14.97
C ARG A 81 2.39 -8.17 -13.51
N VAL A 82 1.50 -8.46 -12.57
CA VAL A 82 1.80 -8.28 -11.14
C VAL A 82 3.05 -9.08 -10.77
N THR A 83 3.13 -10.34 -11.19
CA THR A 83 4.29 -11.21 -10.92
C THR A 83 5.57 -10.67 -11.56
N GLU A 84 5.51 -10.08 -12.75
CA GLU A 84 6.68 -9.44 -13.37
C GLU A 84 7.14 -8.21 -12.58
N LEU A 85 6.20 -7.39 -12.12
CA LEU A 85 6.53 -6.23 -11.27
C LEU A 85 7.14 -6.65 -9.93
N GLU A 86 6.65 -7.74 -9.31
CA GLU A 86 7.23 -8.29 -8.08
C GLU A 86 8.69 -8.70 -8.26
N ARG A 87 9.07 -9.26 -9.42
CA ARG A 87 10.47 -9.61 -9.71
C ARG A 87 11.38 -8.39 -9.66
N HIS A 88 10.95 -7.25 -10.19
CA HIS A 88 11.70 -6.01 -10.10
C HIS A 88 11.87 -5.50 -8.65
N LEU A 89 10.89 -5.77 -7.78
CA LEU A 89 11.00 -5.41 -6.35
C LEU A 89 11.99 -6.30 -5.59
N ASP A 90 12.26 -7.52 -6.08
CA ASP A 90 13.19 -8.46 -5.47
C ASP A 90 14.61 -8.35 -6.03
N ASP A 91 14.73 -7.90 -7.28
CA ASP A 91 15.99 -7.85 -7.98
C ASP A 91 16.88 -6.70 -7.44
N PRO A 92 18.03 -7.01 -6.81
CA PRO A 92 18.95 -5.99 -6.33
C PRO A 92 19.55 -5.14 -7.46
N ALA A 93 19.54 -5.61 -8.70
CA ALA A 93 19.93 -4.80 -9.85
C ALA A 93 18.92 -3.72 -10.21
N THR A 94 17.69 -3.78 -9.66
CA THR A 94 16.64 -2.79 -9.95
C THR A 94 16.14 -2.10 -8.68
N PHE A 95 15.06 -2.59 -8.05
CA PHE A 95 14.41 -1.91 -6.91
C PHE A 95 14.62 -2.63 -5.57
N GLY A 96 15.21 -3.81 -5.55
CA GLY A 96 15.47 -4.63 -4.36
C GLY A 96 16.70 -4.15 -3.58
N ARG A 97 16.72 -2.88 -3.16
CA ARG A 97 17.85 -2.27 -2.46
C ARG A 97 17.74 -2.39 -0.93
N HIS A 98 18.78 -1.94 -0.21
CA HIS A 98 18.81 -1.93 1.26
C HIS A 98 17.59 -1.19 1.85
N HIS A 99 17.34 0.04 1.43
CA HIS A 99 16.03 0.70 1.61
C HIS A 99 15.26 0.54 0.29
N PRO A 100 14.23 -0.30 0.24
CA PRO A 100 13.66 -0.77 -1.02
C PRO A 100 12.94 0.33 -1.80
N VAL A 101 12.74 0.05 -3.07
CA VAL A 101 11.98 0.84 -4.02
C VAL A 101 12.49 2.28 -4.14
N PRO A 102 13.74 2.47 -4.60
CA PRO A 102 14.25 3.78 -4.96
C PRO A 102 13.42 4.42 -6.08
N SER A 103 13.52 5.73 -6.21
CA SER A 103 12.81 6.50 -7.24
C SER A 103 13.18 6.10 -8.68
N LEU A 104 14.39 5.61 -8.86
CA LEU A 104 14.97 5.14 -10.11
C LEU A 104 15.62 3.77 -9.88
N ALA A 105 15.42 2.82 -10.79
CA ALA A 105 16.04 1.50 -10.72
C ALA A 105 17.56 1.57 -10.81
N ALA A 106 18.24 0.69 -10.08
CA ALA A 106 19.71 0.71 -9.98
C ALA A 106 20.43 0.30 -11.27
N ASP A 107 19.75 -0.36 -12.21
CA ASP A 107 20.26 -0.66 -13.56
C ASP A 107 20.24 0.54 -14.53
N SER A 108 19.69 1.68 -14.10
CA SER A 108 19.75 2.89 -14.90
C SER A 108 21.15 3.55 -14.82
N PRO A 109 21.73 4.01 -15.94
CA PRO A 109 22.99 4.74 -15.93
C PRO A 109 22.89 6.09 -15.22
N LEU A 110 21.67 6.54 -14.88
CA LEU A 110 21.41 7.78 -14.14
C LEU A 110 21.23 7.56 -12.64
N PHE A 111 21.29 6.30 -12.18
CA PHE A 111 21.15 5.98 -10.77
C PHE A 111 22.34 6.49 -9.95
N GLU A 112 22.03 7.13 -8.83
CA GLU A 112 23.01 7.63 -7.87
C GLU A 112 22.91 6.84 -6.56
N PRO A 113 23.88 5.98 -6.24
CA PRO A 113 23.84 5.10 -5.06
C PRO A 113 23.66 5.80 -3.73
N GLU A 114 24.18 7.02 -3.60
CA GLU A 114 24.07 7.82 -2.38
C GLU A 114 22.70 8.49 -2.20
N GLY A 115 21.77 8.27 -3.15
CA GLY A 115 20.43 8.82 -3.11
C GLY A 115 20.37 10.30 -3.46
N CYS A 116 20.50 10.63 -4.75
CA CYS A 116 20.39 11.99 -5.24
C CYS A 116 18.96 12.28 -5.68
N TYR A 117 18.10 12.68 -4.74
CA TYR A 117 16.71 13.11 -4.98
C TYR A 117 15.92 12.07 -5.81
N TRP A 118 15.46 12.39 -7.05
CA TRP A 118 14.76 11.44 -7.94
C TRP A 118 15.67 10.49 -8.73
N ARG A 119 16.96 10.47 -8.44
CA ARG A 119 17.94 9.63 -9.10
C ARG A 119 18.47 8.50 -8.20
N GLY A 120 17.61 7.93 -7.37
CA GLY A 120 17.96 6.79 -6.54
C GLY A 120 17.55 6.88 -5.08
N SER A 121 17.12 8.05 -4.58
CA SER A 121 16.56 8.13 -3.23
C SER A 121 15.26 7.35 -3.10
N THR A 122 15.03 6.79 -1.93
CA THR A 122 13.75 6.17 -1.54
C THR A 122 12.84 7.23 -0.92
N TRP A 123 11.65 7.36 -1.47
CA TRP A 123 10.63 8.30 -1.02
C TRP A 123 9.47 7.57 -0.39
N THR A 124 9.09 7.96 0.83
CA THR A 124 8.03 7.25 1.55
C THR A 124 6.68 7.28 0.86
N PRO A 125 6.22 8.39 0.27
CA PRO A 125 4.93 8.42 -0.43
C PRO A 125 4.89 7.56 -1.69
N THR A 126 6.02 7.44 -2.42
CA THR A 126 6.09 6.55 -3.59
C THR A 126 6.11 5.09 -3.17
N ASN A 127 6.78 4.77 -2.06
CA ASN A 127 6.76 3.44 -1.47
C ASN A 127 5.35 3.06 -0.98
N HIS A 128 4.62 4.03 -0.37
CA HIS A 128 3.22 3.80 0.00
C HIS A 128 2.38 3.36 -1.20
N ALA A 129 2.49 4.05 -2.34
CA ALA A 129 1.74 3.69 -3.54
C ALA A 129 2.07 2.27 -4.04
N VAL A 130 3.32 1.82 -3.93
CA VAL A 130 3.73 0.45 -4.28
C VAL A 130 3.17 -0.55 -3.29
N ILE A 131 3.29 -0.29 -1.98
CA ILE A 131 2.78 -1.15 -0.91
C ILE A 131 1.26 -1.31 -1.02
N ALA A 132 0.52 -0.19 -1.13
CA ALA A 132 -0.93 -0.19 -1.30
C ALA A 132 -1.35 -0.88 -2.61
N GLY A 133 -0.57 -0.74 -3.68
CA GLY A 133 -0.80 -1.40 -4.94
C GLY A 133 -0.65 -2.92 -4.86
N LEU A 134 0.36 -3.42 -4.16
CA LEU A 134 0.52 -4.85 -3.89
C LEU A 134 -0.65 -5.38 -3.05
N TRP A 135 -1.03 -4.65 -1.99
CA TRP A 135 -2.16 -4.99 -1.15
C TRP A 135 -3.45 -5.11 -1.96
N ARG A 136 -3.75 -4.12 -2.77
CA ARG A 136 -4.91 -4.08 -3.66
C ARG A 136 -4.90 -5.20 -4.71
N SER A 137 -3.72 -5.67 -5.11
CA SER A 137 -3.54 -6.79 -6.05
C SER A 137 -3.63 -8.18 -5.37
N GLY A 138 -4.04 -8.25 -4.10
CA GLY A 138 -4.14 -9.49 -3.32
C GLY A 138 -2.78 -10.03 -2.85
N ARG A 139 -1.69 -9.28 -3.04
CA ARG A 139 -0.34 -9.68 -2.61
C ARG A 139 -0.07 -9.24 -1.15
N HIS A 140 -0.99 -9.58 -0.23
CA HIS A 140 -1.03 -9.05 1.13
C HIS A 140 0.26 -9.32 1.91
N GLU A 141 0.77 -10.56 1.91
CA GLU A 141 2.01 -10.90 2.61
C GLU A 141 3.24 -10.22 2.00
N ARG A 142 3.22 -10.02 0.69
CA ARG A 142 4.28 -9.29 0.01
C ARG A 142 4.26 -7.80 0.38
N ALA A 143 3.09 -7.19 0.36
CA ALA A 143 2.89 -5.80 0.78
C ALA A 143 3.35 -5.61 2.24
N ARG A 144 2.99 -6.53 3.12
CA ARG A 144 3.36 -6.51 4.55
C ARG A 144 4.87 -6.58 4.75
N ARG A 145 5.54 -7.51 4.08
CA ARG A 145 7.02 -7.61 4.15
C ARG A 145 7.70 -6.33 3.65
N LEU A 146 7.23 -5.76 2.54
CA LEU A 146 7.77 -4.52 2.00
C LEU A 146 7.53 -3.34 2.94
N ALA A 147 6.32 -3.23 3.52
CA ALA A 147 5.98 -2.21 4.51
C ALA A 147 6.86 -2.30 5.75
N LEU A 148 7.02 -3.50 6.33
CA LEU A 148 7.87 -3.72 7.50
C LEU A 148 9.32 -3.35 7.23
N LEU A 149 9.87 -3.75 6.08
CA LEU A 149 11.25 -3.39 5.71
C LEU A 149 11.41 -1.88 5.55
N HIS A 150 10.47 -1.24 4.87
CA HIS A 150 10.46 0.22 4.71
C HIS A 150 10.39 0.96 6.06
N LEU A 151 9.47 0.54 6.94
CA LEU A 151 9.33 1.11 8.29
C LEU A 151 10.60 0.90 9.13
N LEU A 152 11.23 -0.28 9.05
CA LEU A 152 12.48 -0.57 9.75
C LEU A 152 13.59 0.38 9.31
N ARG A 153 13.78 0.58 8.00
CA ARG A 153 14.80 1.50 7.48
C ARG A 153 14.55 2.95 7.90
N MET A 154 13.31 3.40 7.87
CA MET A 154 12.94 4.72 8.40
C MET A 154 13.25 4.83 9.90
N HIS A 155 12.93 3.78 10.68
CA HIS A 155 13.21 3.76 12.11
C HIS A 155 14.71 3.83 12.42
N GLU A 156 15.54 3.10 11.69
CA GLU A 156 17.02 3.13 11.84
C GLU A 156 17.55 4.56 11.64
N VAL A 157 17.09 5.27 10.61
CA VAL A 157 17.49 6.67 10.37
C VAL A 157 16.94 7.59 11.45
N PHE A 158 15.69 7.40 11.87
CA PHE A 158 15.09 8.19 12.94
C PHE A 158 15.83 7.99 14.28
N ALA A 159 16.16 6.75 14.62
CA ALA A 159 16.90 6.44 15.85
C ALA A 159 18.30 7.10 15.86
N ALA A 160 18.94 7.21 14.70
CA ALA A 160 20.25 7.86 14.56
C ALA A 160 20.19 9.40 14.54
N THR A 161 19.11 9.98 14.02
CA THR A 161 19.04 11.44 13.72
C THR A 161 18.00 12.20 14.54
N GLY A 162 17.02 11.49 15.13
CA GLY A 162 15.85 12.08 15.81
C GLY A 162 14.86 12.76 14.86
N ARG A 163 14.96 12.54 13.55
CA ARG A 163 14.20 13.30 12.53
C ARG A 163 13.61 12.40 11.44
N LEU A 164 12.50 12.84 10.85
CA LEU A 164 11.95 12.31 9.61
C LEU A 164 12.44 13.16 8.43
N TRP A 165 12.95 12.50 7.41
CA TRP A 165 13.59 13.13 6.26
C TRP A 165 12.69 13.08 5.03
N GLU A 166 12.86 14.03 4.12
CA GLU A 166 12.12 14.11 2.86
C GLU A 166 12.28 12.84 2.02
N ASN A 167 13.51 12.33 1.94
CA ASN A 167 13.85 11.07 1.27
C ASN A 167 15.06 10.42 1.96
N TYR A 168 15.33 9.18 1.62
CA TYR A 168 16.33 8.33 2.25
C TYR A 168 17.30 7.74 1.21
N SER A 169 18.51 7.42 1.62
CA SER A 169 19.42 6.61 0.81
C SER A 169 18.82 5.23 0.56
N SER A 170 18.90 4.74 -0.67
CA SER A 170 18.51 3.36 -0.99
C SER A 170 19.57 2.33 -0.60
N GLU A 171 20.81 2.76 -0.35
CA GLU A 171 21.96 1.87 -0.11
C GLU A 171 22.33 1.73 1.35
N THR A 172 21.95 2.69 2.18
CA THR A 172 22.35 2.77 3.59
C THR A 172 21.19 3.27 4.45
N SER A 173 21.26 3.03 5.77
CA SER A 173 20.32 3.62 6.74
C SER A 173 20.71 5.06 7.06
N ALA A 174 20.57 5.94 6.06
CA ALA A 174 20.89 7.36 6.14
C ALA A 174 19.83 8.22 5.38
N PRO A 175 19.76 9.53 5.66
CA PRO A 175 19.04 10.45 4.79
C PRO A 175 19.61 10.38 3.37
N GLY A 176 18.78 10.60 2.36
CA GLY A 176 19.26 10.77 0.99
C GLY A 176 20.04 12.09 0.84
N ASN A 177 20.94 12.13 -0.14
CA ASN A 177 21.56 13.39 -0.53
C ASN A 177 20.49 14.38 -1.01
N TRP A 178 20.61 15.63 -0.61
CA TRP A 178 19.64 16.69 -0.92
C TRP A 178 18.27 16.48 -0.24
N SER A 179 18.26 15.82 0.92
CA SER A 179 17.07 15.58 1.71
C SER A 179 16.93 16.63 2.80
N GLY A 180 15.73 17.21 2.93
CA GLY A 180 15.39 18.10 4.03
C GLY A 180 14.87 17.32 5.25
N PRO A 181 15.17 17.75 6.49
CA PRO A 181 14.58 17.18 7.69
C PRO A 181 13.16 17.72 7.92
N GLU A 182 12.38 16.99 8.77
CA GLU A 182 11.05 17.42 9.24
C GLU A 182 10.00 17.55 8.13
N TYR A 183 10.03 16.62 7.19
CA TYR A 183 9.13 16.64 6.04
C TYR A 183 7.81 15.94 6.36
N CYS A 184 6.72 16.68 6.50
CA CYS A 184 5.43 16.18 6.96
C CYS A 184 4.80 15.13 6.03
N TRP A 185 5.04 15.18 4.73
CA TRP A 185 4.55 14.18 3.79
C TRP A 185 5.11 12.78 4.08
N THR A 186 6.37 12.72 4.49
CA THR A 186 7.00 11.48 4.96
C THR A 186 6.33 10.91 6.21
N ALA A 187 5.87 11.75 7.14
CA ALA A 187 5.32 11.31 8.41
C ALA A 187 4.00 10.55 8.30
N LEU A 188 3.22 10.78 7.26
CA LEU A 188 1.92 10.10 7.07
C LEU A 188 2.09 8.64 6.63
N THR A 189 3.05 8.36 5.76
CA THR A 189 3.24 7.03 5.17
C THR A 189 3.46 5.93 6.20
N PRO A 190 4.35 6.07 7.21
CA PRO A 190 4.54 5.03 8.21
C PRO A 190 3.30 4.75 9.05
N VAL A 191 2.49 5.76 9.35
CA VAL A 191 1.23 5.60 10.09
C VAL A 191 0.25 4.76 9.26
N VAL A 192 0.01 5.15 8.01
CA VAL A 192 -0.91 4.43 7.12
C VAL A 192 -0.41 3.01 6.84
N ALA A 193 0.87 2.83 6.51
CA ALA A 193 1.45 1.51 6.27
C ALA A 193 1.36 0.59 7.50
N LEU A 194 1.54 1.13 8.72
CA LEU A 194 1.41 0.37 9.95
C LEU A 194 -0.03 -0.13 10.14
N PHE A 195 -1.01 0.76 10.08
CA PHE A 195 -2.40 0.40 10.37
C PHE A 195 -3.04 -0.42 9.23
N GLU A 196 -2.94 0.05 8.00
CA GLU A 196 -3.67 -0.57 6.87
C GLU A 196 -2.99 -1.83 6.35
N VAL A 197 -1.65 -1.91 6.40
CA VAL A 197 -0.91 -3.03 5.79
C VAL A 197 -0.32 -3.96 6.84
N VAL A 198 0.45 -3.46 7.82
CA VAL A 198 1.11 -4.33 8.80
C VAL A 198 0.09 -4.94 9.75
N ILE A 199 -0.80 -4.14 10.32
CA ILE A 199 -1.89 -4.60 11.17
C ILE A 199 -3.05 -5.16 10.32
N GLY A 200 -3.28 -4.57 9.14
CA GLY A 200 -4.24 -5.06 8.15
C GLY A 200 -5.66 -4.54 8.35
N LEU A 201 -5.83 -3.30 8.80
CA LEU A 201 -7.12 -2.65 9.06
C LEU A 201 -7.59 -1.85 7.83
N GLU A 202 -8.79 -2.13 7.35
CA GLU A 202 -9.43 -1.40 6.25
C GLU A 202 -10.79 -0.83 6.76
N PRO A 203 -10.83 0.46 7.18
CA PRO A 203 -12.04 1.05 7.75
C PRO A 203 -13.06 1.44 6.66
N ASP A 204 -14.32 1.06 6.86
CA ASP A 204 -15.49 1.57 6.14
C ASP A 204 -16.43 2.26 7.15
N ALA A 205 -16.02 3.45 7.60
CA ALA A 205 -16.72 4.20 8.63
C ALA A 205 -18.17 4.56 8.23
N PRO A 206 -18.50 4.94 6.97
CA PRO A 206 -19.87 5.19 6.56
C PRO A 206 -20.81 4.00 6.76
N ARG A 207 -20.32 2.77 6.61
CA ARG A 207 -21.10 1.55 6.84
C ARG A 207 -20.88 0.92 8.22
N ARG A 208 -20.11 1.59 9.09
CA ARG A 208 -19.73 1.07 10.41
C ARG A 208 -19.11 -0.33 10.31
N ARG A 209 -18.22 -0.54 9.34
CA ARG A 209 -17.52 -1.82 9.12
C ARG A 209 -16.03 -1.62 9.25
N LEU A 210 -15.37 -2.57 9.89
CA LEU A 210 -13.91 -2.67 9.94
C LEU A 210 -13.52 -4.00 9.32
N HIS A 211 -12.90 -3.97 8.15
CA HIS A 211 -12.28 -5.14 7.57
C HIS A 211 -10.90 -5.33 8.19
N TRP A 212 -10.58 -6.54 8.55
CA TRP A 212 -9.32 -6.87 9.18
C TRP A 212 -8.70 -8.11 8.57
N ARG A 213 -7.46 -7.99 8.12
CA ARG A 213 -6.60 -9.08 7.64
C ARG A 213 -5.41 -9.23 8.60
N PRO A 214 -5.61 -9.86 9.78
CA PRO A 214 -4.53 -9.99 10.74
C PRO A 214 -3.36 -10.80 10.17
N PRO A 215 -2.10 -10.40 10.43
CA PRO A 215 -0.95 -11.23 10.13
C PRO A 215 -0.89 -12.43 11.08
N GLU A 216 -0.13 -13.44 10.69
CA GLU A 216 0.26 -14.51 11.61
C GLU A 216 1.22 -13.93 12.66
N SER A 217 0.76 -13.78 13.88
CA SER A 217 1.51 -13.22 15.01
C SER A 217 0.97 -13.78 16.32
N GLU A 218 1.83 -13.94 17.32
CA GLU A 218 1.40 -14.39 18.67
C GLU A 218 0.34 -13.45 19.26
N GLN A 219 0.56 -12.14 19.09
CA GLN A 219 -0.41 -11.12 19.48
C GLN A 219 -0.30 -9.91 18.57
N ILE A 220 -1.45 -9.43 18.07
CA ILE A 220 -1.53 -8.20 17.28
C ILE A 220 -2.87 -7.52 17.49
N GLY A 221 -2.90 -6.20 17.33
CA GLY A 221 -4.13 -5.42 17.43
C GLY A 221 -3.88 -3.94 17.60
N VAL A 222 -4.96 -3.24 17.93
CA VAL A 222 -4.97 -1.79 18.17
C VAL A 222 -5.75 -1.46 19.43
N ARG A 223 -5.46 -0.32 20.00
CA ARG A 223 -6.24 0.26 21.08
C ARG A 223 -6.68 1.67 20.73
N ARG A 224 -7.90 2.02 21.13
CA ARG A 224 -8.52 3.32 20.88
C ARG A 224 -8.52 3.70 19.38
N TYR A 225 -8.72 2.71 18.51
CA TYR A 225 -8.81 2.95 17.07
C TYR A 225 -10.15 3.61 16.73
N PRO A 226 -10.16 4.77 16.04
CA PRO A 226 -11.40 5.45 15.69
C PRO A 226 -12.04 4.84 14.45
N LEU A 227 -13.35 4.57 14.49
CA LEU A 227 -14.16 4.16 13.35
C LEU A 227 -15.46 4.95 13.34
N GLY A 228 -15.50 6.09 12.67
CA GLY A 228 -16.63 7.01 12.72
C GLY A 228 -16.83 7.55 14.13
N ASP A 229 -17.96 7.22 14.76
CA ASP A 229 -18.30 7.55 16.13
C ASP A 229 -17.88 6.49 17.15
N ALA A 230 -17.37 5.35 16.70
CA ALA A 230 -16.88 4.28 17.57
C ALA A 230 -15.39 4.43 17.90
N THR A 231 -15.04 4.04 19.13
CA THR A 231 -13.65 3.81 19.56
C THR A 231 -13.48 2.33 19.86
N ILE A 232 -12.50 1.70 19.21
CA ILE A 232 -12.35 0.25 19.19
C ILE A 232 -10.99 -0.15 19.80
N ASP A 233 -11.03 -1.07 20.76
CA ASP A 233 -9.89 -1.90 21.13
C ASP A 233 -10.09 -3.25 20.45
N LEU A 234 -9.12 -3.71 19.68
CA LEU A 234 -9.17 -4.95 18.92
C LEU A 234 -7.82 -5.67 19.05
N VAL A 235 -7.83 -6.87 19.61
CA VAL A 235 -6.61 -7.66 19.83
C VAL A 235 -6.84 -9.11 19.45
N GLN A 236 -5.99 -9.65 18.58
CA GLN A 236 -5.88 -11.09 18.33
C GLN A 236 -4.77 -11.67 19.19
N LYS A 237 -5.02 -12.83 19.79
CA LYS A 237 -4.03 -13.66 20.48
C LYS A 237 -4.08 -15.07 19.92
N HIS A 238 -2.93 -15.62 19.56
CA HIS A 238 -2.86 -17.03 19.21
C HIS A 238 -3.04 -17.91 20.44
N THR A 239 -3.79 -18.98 20.28
CA THR A 239 -4.04 -20.01 21.30
C THR A 239 -3.66 -21.38 20.74
N ARG A 240 -3.61 -22.41 21.59
CA ARG A 240 -3.36 -23.79 21.13
C ARG A 240 -4.44 -24.34 20.19
N LEU A 241 -5.63 -23.73 20.17
CA LEU A 241 -6.80 -24.16 19.40
C LEU A 241 -7.13 -23.21 18.23
N GLY A 242 -6.25 -22.25 17.91
CA GLY A 242 -6.50 -21.25 16.89
C GLY A 242 -6.17 -19.84 17.37
N ALA A 243 -6.98 -18.85 17.02
CA ALA A 243 -6.84 -17.48 17.49
C ALA A 243 -8.10 -17.02 18.25
N ALA A 244 -7.92 -16.23 19.29
CA ALA A 244 -8.98 -15.51 19.97
C ALA A 244 -8.89 -14.02 19.59
N ILE A 245 -10.03 -13.41 19.28
CA ILE A 245 -10.17 -11.98 19.02
C ILE A 245 -10.93 -11.37 20.21
N GLU A 246 -10.29 -10.44 20.91
CA GLU A 246 -10.88 -9.66 21.98
C GLU A 246 -11.22 -8.27 21.43
N ILE A 247 -12.44 -7.79 21.68
CA ILE A 247 -12.94 -6.49 21.21
C ILE A 247 -13.56 -5.75 22.39
N THR A 248 -13.27 -4.45 22.47
CA THR A 248 -14.03 -3.51 23.30
C THR A 248 -14.40 -2.31 22.44
N THR A 249 -15.65 -1.89 22.46
CA THR A 249 -16.13 -0.74 21.69
C THR A 249 -17.15 0.07 22.49
N ASP A 250 -17.26 1.36 22.21
CA ASP A 250 -18.26 2.28 22.79
C ASP A 250 -19.49 2.51 21.90
N ALA A 251 -19.45 2.06 20.64
CA ALA A 251 -20.55 2.11 19.69
C ALA A 251 -20.60 0.85 18.81
N PRO A 252 -21.78 0.48 18.26
CA PRO A 252 -21.92 -0.74 17.48
C PRO A 252 -21.22 -0.64 16.11
N PHE A 253 -20.57 -1.72 15.71
CA PHE A 253 -19.97 -1.87 14.37
C PHE A 253 -19.94 -3.35 13.94
N THR A 254 -19.62 -3.61 12.69
CA THR A 254 -19.37 -4.97 12.17
C THR A 254 -17.88 -5.15 11.93
N LEU A 255 -17.27 -6.15 12.58
CA LEU A 255 -15.92 -6.62 12.25
C LEU A 255 -16.01 -7.69 11.16
N VAL A 256 -15.25 -7.51 10.07
CA VAL A 256 -15.13 -8.48 8.99
C VAL A 256 -13.69 -8.99 8.99
N VAL A 257 -13.46 -10.20 9.47
CA VAL A 257 -12.13 -10.82 9.50
C VAL A 257 -11.92 -11.61 8.21
N HIS A 258 -10.77 -11.38 7.58
CA HIS A 258 -10.37 -12.08 6.36
C HIS A 258 -9.19 -13.02 6.62
N ARG A 259 -9.24 -14.21 6.04
CA ARG A 259 -8.13 -15.18 6.06
C ARG A 259 -8.06 -15.87 4.68
N GLY A 260 -7.02 -15.53 3.90
CA GLY A 260 -7.00 -15.88 2.48
C GLY A 260 -8.21 -15.29 1.74
N ASP A 261 -8.95 -16.13 1.04
CA ASP A 261 -10.16 -15.76 0.30
C ASP A 261 -11.45 -15.88 1.15
N GLU A 262 -11.35 -16.39 2.37
CA GLU A 262 -12.49 -16.51 3.28
C GLU A 262 -12.69 -15.26 4.13
N GLN A 263 -13.93 -15.01 4.53
CA GLN A 263 -14.27 -13.94 5.47
C GLN A 263 -15.36 -14.38 6.45
N ARG A 264 -15.29 -13.82 7.66
CA ARG A 264 -16.34 -13.95 8.69
C ARG A 264 -16.73 -12.60 9.25
N GLU A 265 -18.02 -12.43 9.51
CA GLU A 265 -18.58 -11.20 10.06
C GLU A 265 -18.99 -11.41 11.51
N PHE A 266 -18.69 -10.43 12.34
CA PHE A 266 -19.01 -10.38 13.75
C PHE A 266 -19.71 -9.06 14.07
N ALA A 267 -20.95 -9.13 14.57
CA ALA A 267 -21.62 -7.96 15.13
C ALA A 267 -21.00 -7.65 16.48
N CYS A 268 -20.55 -6.42 16.67
CA CYS A 268 -19.91 -5.93 17.88
C CYS A 268 -20.77 -4.84 18.50
N ASP A 269 -21.42 -5.16 19.63
CA ASP A 269 -22.19 -4.20 20.41
C ASP A 269 -21.31 -3.48 21.45
N PRO A 270 -21.74 -2.32 21.97
CA PRO A 270 -21.01 -1.61 23.03
C PRO A 270 -20.69 -2.52 24.22
N GLY A 271 -19.45 -2.42 24.70
CA GLY A 271 -18.90 -3.28 25.77
C GLY A 271 -17.77 -4.16 25.25
N SER A 272 -17.51 -5.25 25.98
CA SER A 272 -16.44 -6.20 25.63
C SER A 272 -17.03 -7.51 25.14
N SER A 273 -16.46 -8.02 24.05
CA SER A 273 -16.80 -9.32 23.47
C SER A 273 -15.53 -10.09 23.08
N ALA A 274 -15.63 -11.40 22.95
CA ALA A 274 -14.54 -12.24 22.48
C ALA A 274 -15.07 -13.28 21.49
N PHE A 275 -14.33 -13.50 20.43
CA PHE A 275 -14.64 -14.45 19.37
C PHE A 275 -13.47 -15.41 19.19
N SER A 276 -13.78 -16.70 18.99
CA SER A 276 -12.76 -17.73 18.73
C SER A 276 -12.73 -18.02 17.23
N LEU A 277 -11.53 -17.96 16.66
CA LEU A 277 -11.24 -18.45 15.32
C LEU A 277 -10.58 -19.83 15.49
N VAL A 278 -11.36 -20.90 15.33
CA VAL A 278 -10.85 -22.28 15.46
C VAL A 278 -10.02 -22.64 14.23
N THR A 279 -9.12 -23.62 14.36
CA THR A 279 -8.13 -24.04 13.34
C THR A 279 -8.72 -24.51 12.00
N ASP A 280 -10.02 -24.81 11.94
CA ASP A 280 -10.71 -25.26 10.72
C ASP A 280 -11.29 -24.09 9.87
N TRP A 281 -10.70 -22.93 9.99
CA TRP A 281 -11.08 -21.73 9.24
C TRP A 281 -9.90 -21.01 8.61
#